data_cbc9dfc2d3e008a92cb3d3df78f55ea5
#
_entry.id   cbc9dfc2d3e008a92cb3d3df78f55ea5
#
_cell.length_a   1.000
_cell.length_b   1.000
_cell.length_c   1.000
_cell.angle_alpha   90.00
_cell.angle_beta   90.00
_cell.angle_gamma   90.00
#
_symmetry.space_group_name_H-M   'P 1'
#
loop_
_entity.id
_entity.type
_entity.pdbx_description
1 polymer ?
#
loop_
_entity_poly.entity_id
_entity_poly.type
_entity_poly.pdbx_seq_one_letter_code
_entity_poly.pdbx_strand_id
1 'polypeptide(L)'
;GFYEEPQSAGALVHTLEHGAVVVYYQPDALPEEAEQHLRSLATQYTDTWASVVVVPYPEETEADATFTVTAWRTRLTLDSYDRGAVEAFLAEYLGRGPENSIR
;
A
#
# COMPACT_ATOMS: atom_id res chain seq x y z
N GLY A 1 1.80 -8.06 -3.34
CA GLY A 1 3.21 -8.31 -3.44
C GLY A 1 4.07 -7.08 -3.17
N PHE A 2 5.33 -7.31 -2.97
CA PHE A 2 6.31 -6.24 -2.80
C PHE A 2 7.08 -6.05 -4.11
N TYR A 3 7.02 -4.86 -4.67
CA TYR A 3 7.66 -4.54 -5.95
C TYR A 3 8.82 -3.58 -5.74
N GLU A 4 9.86 -3.75 -6.51
CA GLU A 4 11.02 -2.86 -6.49
C GLU A 4 11.00 -1.85 -7.63
N GLU A 5 10.02 -1.96 -8.53
CA GLU A 5 9.82 -1.05 -9.66
C GLU A 5 8.43 -0.46 -9.63
N PRO A 6 8.24 0.80 -10.05
CA PRO A 6 6.92 1.41 -10.12
C PRO A 6 5.98 0.61 -11.00
N GLN A 7 4.70 0.56 -10.61
CA GLN A 7 3.66 -0.13 -11.35
C GLN A 7 2.76 0.89 -12.05
N SER A 8 2.03 0.48 -13.08
CA SER A 8 1.17 1.41 -13.81
C SER A 8 0.02 1.89 -12.95
N ALA A 9 -0.37 3.15 -13.12
CA ALA A 9 -1.48 3.74 -12.36
C ALA A 9 -2.79 2.99 -12.61
N GLY A 10 -3.04 2.56 -13.84
CA GLY A 10 -4.25 1.81 -14.17
C GLY A 10 -4.33 0.47 -13.44
N ALA A 11 -3.21 -0.26 -13.37
CA ALA A 11 -3.16 -1.52 -12.64
C ALA A 11 -3.39 -1.31 -11.13
N LEU A 12 -2.82 -0.25 -10.56
CA LEU A 12 -2.98 0.05 -9.14
C LEU A 12 -4.41 0.47 -8.81
N VAL A 13 -5.05 1.27 -9.66
CA VAL A 13 -6.46 1.66 -9.48
C VAL A 13 -7.35 0.42 -9.49
N HIS A 14 -7.15 -0.48 -10.45
CA HIS A 14 -7.91 -1.72 -10.53
C HIS A 14 -7.73 -2.57 -9.26
N THR A 15 -6.50 -2.64 -8.76
CA THR A 15 -6.18 -3.33 -7.51
C THR A 15 -6.94 -2.71 -6.33
N LEU A 16 -6.98 -1.38 -6.24
CA LEU A 16 -7.73 -0.69 -5.19
C LEU A 16 -9.24 -0.97 -5.27
N GLU A 17 -9.78 -1.06 -6.49
CA GLU A 17 -11.19 -1.39 -6.68
C GLU A 17 -11.55 -2.76 -6.11
N HIS A 18 -10.61 -3.68 -6.07
CA HIS A 18 -10.79 -5.00 -5.49
C HIS A 18 -10.71 -5.00 -3.95
N GLY A 19 -10.31 -3.88 -3.35
CA GLY A 19 -10.20 -3.78 -1.90
C GLY A 19 -8.78 -3.93 -1.36
N ALA A 20 -7.79 -3.94 -2.24
CA ALA A 20 -6.40 -3.99 -1.81
C ALA A 20 -5.97 -2.67 -1.17
N VAL A 21 -4.94 -2.75 -0.35
CA VAL A 21 -4.23 -1.57 0.16
C VAL A 21 -2.91 -1.48 -0.58
N VAL A 22 -2.62 -0.30 -1.14
CA VAL A 22 -1.37 -0.05 -1.85
C VAL A 22 -0.51 0.89 -1.01
N VAL A 23 0.70 0.46 -0.70
CA VAL A 23 1.68 1.25 0.06
C VAL A 23 2.75 1.75 -0.90
N TYR A 24 2.89 3.06 -1.00
CA TYR A 24 3.96 3.70 -1.78
C TYR A 24 5.12 4.04 -0.86
N TYR A 25 6.34 3.82 -1.32
CA TYR A 25 7.54 4.17 -0.55
C TYR A 25 8.57 4.89 -1.41
N GLN A 26 9.44 5.67 -0.74
CA GLN A 26 10.61 6.29 -1.37
C GLN A 26 11.74 5.27 -1.37
N PRO A 27 12.24 4.84 -2.56
CA PRO A 27 13.30 3.81 -2.61
C PRO A 27 14.55 4.19 -1.84
N ASP A 28 14.88 5.49 -1.81
CA ASP A 28 16.09 5.98 -1.15
C ASP A 28 15.91 6.19 0.36
N ALA A 29 14.71 6.03 0.87
CA ALA A 29 14.37 6.30 2.27
C ALA A 29 13.57 5.17 2.89
N LEU A 30 13.87 3.92 2.54
CA LEU A 30 13.19 2.74 3.07
C LEU A 30 14.06 2.07 4.14
N PRO A 31 13.75 2.29 5.44
CA PRO A 31 14.49 1.62 6.51
C PRO A 31 14.31 0.12 6.45
N GLU A 32 15.31 -0.63 6.89
CA GLU A 32 15.26 -2.08 6.87
C GLU A 32 14.06 -2.65 7.64
N GLU A 33 13.75 -2.07 8.79
CA GLU A 33 12.59 -2.51 9.58
C GLU A 33 11.27 -2.29 8.84
N ALA A 34 11.15 -1.16 8.13
CA ALA A 34 9.96 -0.88 7.33
C ALA A 34 9.86 -1.86 6.16
N GLU A 35 10.97 -2.12 5.48
CA GLU A 35 10.99 -3.05 4.36
C GLU A 35 10.58 -4.45 4.82
N GLN A 36 11.13 -4.94 5.93
CA GLN A 36 10.79 -6.26 6.46
C GLN A 36 9.31 -6.37 6.82
N HIS A 37 8.77 -5.34 7.48
CA HIS A 37 7.36 -5.31 7.84
C HIS A 37 6.46 -5.29 6.62
N LEU A 38 6.78 -4.44 5.63
CA LEU A 38 6.00 -4.34 4.40
C LEU A 38 6.06 -5.63 3.58
N ARG A 39 7.23 -6.27 3.50
CA ARG A 39 7.36 -7.57 2.82
C ARG A 39 6.52 -8.64 3.52
N SER A 40 6.50 -8.62 4.84
CA SER A 40 5.70 -9.55 5.63
C SER A 40 4.20 -9.35 5.36
N LEU A 41 3.74 -8.11 5.34
CA LEU A 41 2.34 -7.80 5.04
C LEU A 41 1.97 -8.20 3.61
N ALA A 42 2.84 -7.94 2.65
CA ALA A 42 2.60 -8.29 1.26
C ALA A 42 2.54 -9.81 1.06
N THR A 43 3.28 -10.57 1.85
CA THR A 43 3.25 -12.03 1.81
C THR A 43 2.02 -12.58 2.54
N GLN A 44 1.61 -11.94 3.63
CA GLN A 44 0.49 -12.39 4.46
C GLN A 44 -0.87 -12.13 3.79
N TYR A 45 -1.01 -11.00 3.09
CA TYR A 45 -2.28 -10.59 2.48
C TYR A 45 -2.17 -10.68 0.96
N THR A 46 -2.53 -11.84 0.42
CA THR A 46 -2.43 -12.14 -1.01
C THR A 46 -3.77 -12.44 -1.68
N ASP A 47 -4.86 -12.36 -0.93
CA ASP A 47 -6.20 -12.58 -1.47
C ASP A 47 -6.54 -11.51 -2.50
N THR A 48 -7.16 -11.90 -3.62
CA THR A 48 -7.51 -10.97 -4.70
C THR A 48 -8.34 -9.78 -4.20
N TRP A 49 -9.17 -9.99 -3.20
CA TRP A 49 -10.07 -8.98 -2.66
C TRP A 49 -9.54 -8.28 -1.41
N ALA A 50 -8.40 -8.68 -0.90
CA ALA A 50 -7.84 -8.15 0.33
C ALA A 50 -6.32 -8.30 0.36
N SER A 51 -5.63 -7.86 -0.71
CA SER A 51 -4.18 -7.96 -0.79
C SER A 51 -3.50 -6.66 -0.35
N VAL A 52 -2.25 -6.80 0.09
CA VAL A 52 -1.36 -5.66 0.32
C VAL A 52 -0.34 -5.62 -0.80
N VAL A 53 -0.25 -4.49 -1.48
CA VAL A 53 0.68 -4.27 -2.59
C VAL A 53 1.61 -3.13 -2.19
N VAL A 54 2.92 -3.37 -2.24
CA VAL A 54 3.93 -2.37 -1.87
C VAL A 54 4.73 -2.02 -3.11
N VAL A 55 4.76 -0.73 -3.47
CA VAL A 55 5.41 -0.25 -4.69
C VAL A 55 6.20 1.02 -4.39
N PRO A 56 7.29 1.27 -5.13
CA PRO A 56 7.95 2.56 -5.02
C PRO A 56 7.11 3.64 -5.70
N TYR A 57 7.28 4.89 -5.28
CA TYR A 57 6.67 6.02 -5.99
C TYR A 57 7.16 6.04 -7.42
N PRO A 58 6.30 6.42 -8.39
CA PRO A 58 6.76 6.66 -9.74
C PRO A 58 7.87 7.71 -9.78
N GLU A 59 8.85 7.54 -10.66
CA GLU A 59 10.03 8.42 -10.70
C GLU A 59 9.67 9.90 -10.90
N GLU A 60 8.57 10.17 -11.59
CA GLU A 60 8.13 11.54 -11.89
C GLU A 60 7.25 12.14 -10.80
N THR A 61 6.98 11.38 -9.73
CA THR A 61 6.09 11.85 -8.66
C THR A 61 6.88 12.64 -7.63
N GLU A 62 6.44 13.87 -7.36
CA GLU A 62 6.92 14.63 -6.23
C GLU A 62 6.09 14.23 -5.02
N ALA A 63 6.61 13.26 -4.25
CA ALA A 63 5.89 12.76 -3.10
C ALA A 63 6.07 13.71 -1.90
N ASP A 64 4.97 14.08 -1.27
CA ASP A 64 4.98 14.95 -0.09
C ASP A 64 5.37 14.21 1.18
N ALA A 65 5.38 12.90 1.15
CA ALA A 65 5.67 12.06 2.31
C ALA A 65 6.54 10.88 1.92
N THR A 66 7.26 10.31 2.89
CA THR A 66 8.12 9.15 2.67
C THR A 66 7.29 7.90 2.34
N PHE A 67 6.12 7.78 2.96
CA PHE A 67 5.18 6.67 2.71
C PHE A 67 3.79 7.21 2.48
N THR A 68 3.06 6.59 1.56
CA THR A 68 1.64 6.84 1.37
C THR A 68 0.93 5.50 1.34
N VAL A 69 -0.02 5.31 2.25
CA VAL A 69 -0.84 4.10 2.34
C VAL A 69 -2.21 4.44 1.76
N THR A 70 -2.63 3.71 0.75
CA THR A 70 -3.88 4.01 0.05
C THR A 70 -4.82 2.81 0.05
N ALA A 71 -6.12 3.12 0.18
CA ALA A 71 -7.20 2.19 -0.08
C ALA A 71 -8.19 2.92 -0.99
N TRP A 72 -9.27 2.27 -1.37
CA TRP A 72 -10.26 2.93 -2.23
C TRP A 72 -10.84 4.16 -1.52
N ARG A 73 -10.64 5.33 -2.12
CA ARG A 73 -11.12 6.64 -1.64
C ARG A 73 -10.51 7.13 -0.32
N THR A 74 -9.42 6.53 0.13
CA THR A 74 -8.78 7.01 1.35
C THR A 74 -7.27 6.88 1.25
N ARG A 75 -6.56 7.72 2.00
CA ARG A 75 -5.11 7.79 1.94
C ARG A 75 -4.55 8.26 3.28
N LEU A 76 -3.45 7.64 3.69
CA LEU A 76 -2.69 8.04 4.87
C LEU A 76 -1.25 8.34 4.43
N THR A 77 -0.75 9.52 4.79
CA THR A 77 0.65 9.88 4.50
C THR A 77 1.47 9.82 5.78
N LEU A 78 2.71 9.32 5.66
CA LEU A 78 3.62 9.18 6.79
C LEU A 78 4.98 9.76 6.41
N ASP A 79 5.52 10.64 7.26
CA ASP A 79 6.88 11.19 7.09
C ASP A 79 7.93 10.19 7.54
N SER A 80 7.58 9.33 8.51
CA SER A 80 8.40 8.22 8.94
C SER A 80 7.51 7.00 9.11
N TYR A 81 8.10 5.81 8.98
CA TYR A 81 7.32 4.58 9.04
C TYR A 81 6.74 4.36 10.43
N ASP A 82 5.42 4.22 10.51
CA ASP A 82 4.70 3.94 11.74
C ASP A 82 3.94 2.63 11.57
N ARG A 83 4.50 1.57 12.11
CA ARG A 83 3.94 0.22 12.01
C ARG A 83 2.51 0.16 12.54
N GLY A 84 2.26 0.79 13.68
CA GLY A 84 0.92 0.81 14.27
C GLY A 84 -0.10 1.50 13.40
N ALA A 85 0.28 2.62 12.78
CA ALA A 85 -0.60 3.34 11.87
C ALA A 85 -0.92 2.51 10.63
N VAL A 86 0.07 1.81 10.07
CA VAL A 86 -0.14 0.95 8.90
C VAL A 86 -1.08 -0.21 9.25
N GLU A 87 -0.85 -0.87 10.37
CA GLU A 87 -1.70 -1.98 10.80
C GLU A 87 -3.14 -1.53 11.10
N ALA A 88 -3.32 -0.35 11.72
CA ALA A 88 -4.63 0.22 11.97
C ALA A 88 -5.35 0.54 10.66
N PHE A 89 -4.62 1.07 9.67
CA PHE A 89 -5.18 1.34 8.35
C PHE A 89 -5.67 0.07 7.67
N LEU A 90 -4.88 -1.00 7.74
CA LEU A 90 -5.27 -2.30 7.18
C LEU A 90 -6.52 -2.84 7.87
N ALA A 91 -6.58 -2.76 9.20
CA ALA A 91 -7.74 -3.24 9.94
C ALA A 91 -9.03 -2.51 9.55
N GLU A 92 -8.91 -1.22 9.21
CA GLU A 92 -10.07 -0.39 8.85
C GLU A 92 -10.49 -0.55 7.39
N TYR A 93 -9.53 -0.59 6.46
CA TYR A 93 -9.81 -0.43 5.03
C TYR A 93 -9.51 -1.62 4.15
N LEU A 94 -8.73 -2.60 4.60
CA LEU A 94 -8.37 -3.73 3.76
C LEU A 94 -9.62 -4.55 3.41
N GLY A 95 -9.77 -4.85 2.12
CA GLY A 95 -10.92 -5.62 1.63
C GLY A 95 -12.19 -4.81 1.46
N ARG A 96 -12.12 -3.48 1.41
CA ARG A 96 -13.29 -2.60 1.32
C ARG A 96 -13.39 -1.80 0.02
N GLY A 97 -12.96 -2.40 -1.09
CA GLY A 97 -13.11 -1.76 -2.39
C GLY A 97 -14.55 -1.82 -2.92
N PRO A 98 -14.87 -1.01 -3.94
CA PRO A 98 -16.24 -0.95 -4.48
C PRO A 98 -16.70 -2.26 -5.12
N GLU A 99 -15.79 -3.12 -5.54
CA GLU A 99 -16.13 -4.42 -6.11
C GLU A 99 -16.23 -5.53 -5.06
N ASN A 100 -15.88 -5.23 -3.80
CA ASN A 100 -15.92 -6.19 -2.71
C ASN A 100 -17.07 -5.84 -1.75
N SER A 101 -18.23 -6.43 -2.00
CA SER A 101 -19.43 -6.16 -1.22
C SER A 101 -19.53 -6.96 0.08
N ILE A 102 -18.57 -7.83 0.34
CA ILE A 102 -18.60 -8.69 1.52
C ILE A 102 -18.21 -7.92 2.78
N ARG A 103 -17.45 -6.86 2.62
CA ARG A 103 -16.93 -6.06 3.72
C ARG A 103 -17.48 -4.61 3.67
#